data_7262dee99dceef7b4e3beff5eab79aee
#
_entry.id   7262dee99dceef7b4e3beff5eab79aee
#
_cell.length_a   1.000
_cell.length_b   1.000
_cell.length_c   1.000
_cell.angle_alpha   90.00
_cell.angle_beta   90.00
_cell.angle_gamma   90.00
#
_symmetry.space_group_name_H-M   'P 1'
#
loop_
_entity.id
_entity.type
_entity.pdbx_description
1 polymer ?
#
loop_
_entity_poly.entity_id
_entity_poly.type
_entity_poly.pdbx_seq_one_letter_code
_entity_poly.pdbx_strand_id
1 'polypeptide(L)'
;MEQQAVIDFFDNAAAGWDAQLVRNEAVIGQILDNAGIRPGVSVLDVACGTGVLIPDYLRRGAAQITAIDIAPEMARIAREKFPQENVTVLCGDASQAHFPALFDCIVIYNAFPHFPEPERLISHLAGLLAPGGTLTVAHGFSRKALGAQRLQRSAAGRGAGRAVCKASDRHSADLQR
;
A
#
# COMPACT_ATOMS: atom_id res chain seq x y z
N MET A 1 -13.09 7.50 -8.58
CA MET A 1 -13.20 6.33 -9.49
C MET A 1 -14.18 5.41 -8.81
N GLU A 2 -15.15 4.84 -9.53
CA GLU A 2 -16.06 3.86 -8.92
C GLU A 2 -15.27 2.63 -8.47
N GLN A 3 -15.66 2.05 -7.34
CA GLN A 3 -14.93 0.93 -6.72
C GLN A 3 -14.80 -0.27 -7.67
N GLN A 4 -15.87 -0.59 -8.41
CA GLN A 4 -15.85 -1.68 -9.38
C GLN A 4 -14.81 -1.44 -10.49
N ALA A 5 -14.67 -0.23 -10.99
CA ALA A 5 -13.66 0.09 -12.01
C ALA A 5 -12.22 -0.08 -11.49
N VAL A 6 -11.99 0.14 -10.20
CA VAL A 6 -10.70 -0.14 -9.54
C VAL A 6 -10.44 -1.64 -9.50
N ILE A 7 -11.43 -2.43 -9.06
CA ILE A 7 -11.34 -3.90 -9.01
C ILE A 7 -11.04 -4.47 -10.39
N ASP A 8 -11.84 -4.11 -11.40
CA ASP A 8 -11.69 -4.61 -12.77
C ASP A 8 -10.30 -4.28 -13.35
N PHE A 9 -9.80 -3.06 -13.09
CA PHE A 9 -8.47 -2.65 -13.54
C PHE A 9 -7.36 -3.52 -12.94
N PHE A 10 -7.38 -3.73 -11.62
CA PHE A 10 -6.33 -4.49 -10.93
C PHE A 10 -6.44 -5.99 -11.19
N ASP A 11 -7.63 -6.55 -11.29
CA ASP A 11 -7.84 -7.95 -11.67
C ASP A 11 -7.30 -8.25 -13.06
N ASN A 12 -7.59 -7.39 -14.05
CA ASN A 12 -7.05 -7.54 -15.40
C ASN A 12 -5.51 -7.40 -15.46
N ALA A 13 -4.92 -6.61 -14.57
CA ALA A 13 -3.48 -6.39 -14.52
C ALA A 13 -2.72 -7.45 -13.71
N ALA A 14 -3.41 -8.22 -12.86
CA ALA A 14 -2.81 -9.05 -11.81
C ALA A 14 -1.80 -10.07 -12.34
N ALA A 15 -2.12 -10.78 -13.43
CA ALA A 15 -1.27 -11.83 -14.00
C ALA A 15 0.11 -11.32 -14.47
N GLY A 16 0.19 -10.05 -14.90
CA GLY A 16 1.43 -9.43 -15.36
C GLY A 16 2.05 -8.45 -14.36
N TRP A 17 1.46 -8.29 -13.18
CA TRP A 17 1.81 -7.23 -12.22
C TRP A 17 3.25 -7.31 -11.76
N ASP A 18 3.67 -8.48 -11.29
CA ASP A 18 5.02 -8.68 -10.75
C ASP A 18 6.13 -8.49 -11.80
N ALA A 19 5.86 -8.84 -13.05
CA ALA A 19 6.82 -8.69 -14.16
C ALA A 19 7.08 -7.21 -14.51
N GLN A 20 6.13 -6.32 -14.19
CA GLN A 20 6.22 -4.88 -14.46
C GLN A 20 6.56 -4.08 -13.20
N LEU A 21 6.70 -4.75 -12.06
CA LEU A 21 6.92 -4.11 -10.78
C LEU A 21 8.35 -3.55 -10.68
N VAL A 22 8.45 -2.23 -10.55
CA VAL A 22 9.72 -1.56 -10.27
C VAL A 22 9.78 -1.25 -8.78
N ARG A 23 10.69 -1.90 -8.06
CA ARG A 23 10.92 -1.68 -6.64
C ARG A 23 12.15 -0.80 -6.44
N ASN A 24 12.06 0.14 -5.50
CA ASN A 24 13.22 0.88 -4.99
C ASN A 24 13.47 0.42 -3.55
N GLU A 25 14.42 -0.50 -3.39
CA GLU A 25 14.70 -1.15 -2.11
C GLU A 25 15.13 -0.15 -1.01
N ALA A 26 15.89 0.88 -1.38
CA ALA A 26 16.30 1.91 -0.42
C ALA A 26 15.11 2.74 0.09
N VAL A 27 14.19 3.12 -0.81
CA VAL A 27 12.96 3.84 -0.44
C VAL A 27 12.03 2.95 0.38
N ILE A 28 11.84 1.69 -0.02
CA ILE A 28 11.03 0.73 0.73
C ILE A 28 11.63 0.54 2.13
N GLY A 29 12.96 0.36 2.24
CA GLY A 29 13.64 0.26 3.51
C GLY A 29 13.32 1.42 4.44
N GLN A 30 13.45 2.66 3.95
CA GLN A 30 13.14 3.87 4.71
C GLN A 30 11.65 3.96 5.12
N ILE A 31 10.74 3.58 4.22
CA ILE A 31 9.29 3.55 4.52
C ILE A 31 9.02 2.60 5.68
N LEU A 32 9.60 1.40 5.64
CA LEU A 32 9.36 0.38 6.65
C LEU A 32 10.03 0.71 7.99
N ASP A 33 11.18 1.40 7.97
CA ASP A 33 11.81 1.94 9.18
C ASP A 33 10.90 2.98 9.83
N ASN A 34 10.39 3.92 9.06
CA ASN A 34 9.46 4.96 9.53
C ASN A 34 8.11 4.37 10.01
N ALA A 35 7.65 3.29 9.38
CA ALA A 35 6.45 2.57 9.79
C ALA A 35 6.65 1.75 11.08
N GLY A 36 7.87 1.62 11.58
CA GLY A 36 8.18 0.87 12.79
C GLY A 36 8.17 -0.65 12.59
N ILE A 37 8.36 -1.12 11.36
CA ILE A 37 8.42 -2.57 11.06
C ILE A 37 9.70 -3.17 11.63
N ARG A 38 9.57 -4.01 12.64
CA ARG A 38 10.64 -4.66 13.40
C ARG A 38 10.21 -6.05 13.88
N PRO A 39 11.12 -6.85 14.43
CA PRO A 39 10.76 -8.15 14.97
C PRO A 39 9.62 -8.08 16.01
N GLY A 40 8.69 -9.00 15.90
CA GLY A 40 7.60 -9.17 16.86
C GLY A 40 6.35 -8.33 16.62
N VAL A 41 6.34 -7.38 15.67
CA VAL A 41 5.15 -6.55 15.39
C VAL A 41 4.09 -7.30 14.58
N SER A 42 2.83 -6.92 14.79
CA SER A 42 1.69 -7.26 13.94
C SER A 42 1.49 -6.19 12.87
N VAL A 43 1.31 -6.60 11.62
CA VAL A 43 1.22 -5.71 10.46
C VAL A 43 -0.10 -5.92 9.73
N LEU A 44 -0.79 -4.81 9.36
CA LEU A 44 -1.84 -4.80 8.36
C LEU A 44 -1.32 -4.10 7.10
N ASP A 45 -1.25 -4.84 5.99
CA ASP A 45 -0.88 -4.33 4.67
C ASP A 45 -2.17 -4.09 3.85
N VAL A 46 -2.50 -2.82 3.65
CA VAL A 46 -3.76 -2.38 3.02
C VAL A 46 -3.56 -2.13 1.53
N ALA A 47 -4.40 -2.76 0.70
CA ALA A 47 -4.27 -2.82 -0.75
C ALA A 47 -2.90 -3.40 -1.15
N CYS A 48 -2.65 -4.61 -0.65
CA CYS A 48 -1.36 -5.29 -0.74
C CYS A 48 -0.97 -5.70 -2.17
N GLY A 49 -1.91 -5.66 -3.12
CA GLY A 49 -1.71 -6.16 -4.47
C GLY A 49 -1.33 -7.64 -4.45
N THR A 50 -0.33 -8.01 -5.22
CA THR A 50 0.25 -9.36 -5.25
C THR A 50 1.17 -9.66 -4.05
N GLY A 51 1.09 -8.87 -2.97
CA GLY A 51 1.92 -9.02 -1.78
C GLY A 51 3.29 -8.36 -1.89
N VAL A 52 3.35 -7.16 -2.46
CA VAL A 52 4.60 -6.45 -2.81
C VAL A 52 5.54 -6.25 -1.63
N LEU A 53 5.03 -5.98 -0.44
CA LEU A 53 5.84 -5.72 0.77
C LEU A 53 5.94 -6.93 1.72
N ILE A 54 5.18 -8.00 1.50
CA ILE A 54 5.19 -9.18 2.39
C ILE A 54 6.60 -9.76 2.61
N PRO A 55 7.46 -9.90 1.56
CA PRO A 55 8.82 -10.37 1.75
C PRO A 55 9.65 -9.50 2.70
N ASP A 56 9.38 -8.20 2.71
CA ASP A 56 10.10 -7.24 3.57
C ASP A 56 9.65 -7.35 5.02
N TYR A 57 8.35 -7.52 5.27
CA TYR A 57 7.82 -7.77 6.61
C TYR A 57 8.38 -9.06 7.19
N LEU A 58 8.43 -10.14 6.39
CA LEU A 58 9.00 -11.42 6.79
C LEU A 58 10.50 -11.30 7.13
N ARG A 59 11.29 -10.63 6.26
CA ARG A 59 12.72 -10.41 6.51
C ARG A 59 12.99 -9.61 7.77
N ARG A 60 12.08 -8.69 8.14
CA ARG A 60 12.18 -7.88 9.35
C ARG A 60 11.65 -8.57 10.59
N GLY A 61 11.15 -9.80 10.47
CA GLY A 61 10.70 -10.62 11.58
C GLY A 61 9.34 -10.19 12.16
N ALA A 62 8.44 -9.62 11.35
CA ALA A 62 7.07 -9.37 11.79
C ALA A 62 6.43 -10.67 12.29
N ALA A 63 5.79 -10.63 13.46
CA ALA A 63 5.22 -11.83 14.09
C ALA A 63 3.94 -12.27 13.36
N GLN A 64 3.12 -11.33 12.91
CA GLN A 64 1.89 -11.60 12.20
C GLN A 64 1.72 -10.58 11.07
N ILE A 65 1.38 -11.05 9.89
CA ILE A 65 1.12 -10.23 8.71
C ILE A 65 -0.29 -10.53 8.22
N THR A 66 -1.16 -9.53 8.27
CA THR A 66 -2.46 -9.55 7.62
C THR A 66 -2.39 -8.63 6.42
N ALA A 67 -2.65 -9.16 5.23
CA ALA A 67 -2.68 -8.40 4.00
C ALA A 67 -4.11 -8.42 3.43
N ILE A 68 -4.58 -7.30 2.91
CA ILE A 68 -5.92 -7.21 2.34
C ILE A 68 -5.88 -6.47 1.01
N ASP A 69 -6.56 -7.02 0.00
CA ASP A 69 -6.77 -6.35 -1.29
C ASP A 69 -8.21 -6.52 -1.74
N ILE A 70 -8.76 -5.48 -2.39
CA ILE A 70 -10.14 -5.50 -2.87
C ILE A 70 -10.28 -6.28 -4.17
N ALA A 71 -9.20 -6.40 -4.96
CA ALA A 71 -9.17 -7.13 -6.22
C ALA A 71 -8.93 -8.63 -5.96
N PRO A 72 -9.90 -9.51 -6.30
CA PRO A 72 -9.81 -10.95 -6.04
C PRO A 72 -8.55 -11.60 -6.61
N GLU A 73 -8.15 -11.28 -7.84
CA GLU A 73 -6.99 -11.87 -8.48
C GLU A 73 -5.67 -11.43 -7.83
N MET A 74 -5.58 -10.18 -7.39
CA MET A 74 -4.43 -9.68 -6.61
C MET A 74 -4.28 -10.47 -5.30
N ALA A 75 -5.37 -10.58 -4.53
CA ALA A 75 -5.39 -11.30 -3.27
C ALA A 75 -5.11 -12.81 -3.46
N ARG A 76 -5.62 -13.42 -4.54
CA ARG A 76 -5.35 -14.82 -4.87
C ARG A 76 -3.86 -15.06 -5.12
N ILE A 77 -3.23 -14.23 -5.96
CA ILE A 77 -1.79 -14.34 -6.26
C ILE A 77 -0.96 -14.13 -4.99
N ALA A 78 -1.29 -13.13 -4.18
CA ALA A 78 -0.60 -12.89 -2.92
C ALA A 78 -0.68 -14.10 -1.98
N ARG A 79 -1.85 -14.73 -1.85
CA ARG A 79 -2.07 -15.91 -1.02
C ARG A 79 -1.25 -17.11 -1.50
N GLU A 80 -1.17 -17.32 -2.80
CA GLU A 80 -0.39 -18.41 -3.38
C GLU A 80 1.12 -18.22 -3.21
N LYS A 81 1.59 -16.97 -3.29
CA LYS A 81 3.02 -16.62 -3.13
C LYS A 81 3.50 -16.73 -1.69
N PHE A 82 2.61 -16.48 -0.71
CA PHE A 82 2.98 -16.36 0.70
C PHE A 82 2.15 -17.29 1.59
N PRO A 83 2.44 -18.62 1.53
CA PRO A 83 1.71 -19.63 2.28
C PRO A 83 2.20 -19.78 3.75
N GLN A 84 3.05 -18.88 4.26
CA GLN A 84 3.60 -18.95 5.62
C GLN A 84 2.48 -18.83 6.65
N GLU A 85 2.58 -19.60 7.76
CA GLU A 85 1.57 -19.65 8.82
C GLU A 85 1.28 -18.27 9.46
N ASN A 86 2.28 -17.39 9.50
CA ASN A 86 2.15 -16.04 10.04
C ASN A 86 1.69 -14.99 9.01
N VAL A 87 1.31 -15.42 7.80
CA VAL A 87 0.77 -14.56 6.75
C VAL A 87 -0.67 -14.94 6.46
N THR A 88 -1.58 -13.97 6.58
CA THR A 88 -2.99 -14.12 6.21
C THR A 88 -3.33 -13.11 5.11
N VAL A 89 -3.80 -13.60 3.95
CA VAL A 89 -4.22 -12.73 2.86
C VAL A 89 -5.74 -12.80 2.72
N LEU A 90 -6.38 -11.63 2.79
CA LEU A 90 -7.83 -11.45 2.68
C LEU A 90 -8.19 -10.76 1.36
N CYS A 91 -9.35 -11.10 0.80
CA CYS A 91 -9.96 -10.35 -0.29
C CYS A 91 -11.13 -9.54 0.29
N GLY A 92 -11.10 -8.22 0.11
CA GLY A 92 -12.18 -7.37 0.62
C GLY A 92 -11.81 -5.89 0.69
N ASP A 93 -12.82 -5.10 1.03
CA ASP A 93 -12.68 -3.65 1.20
C ASP A 93 -12.12 -3.32 2.59
N ALA A 94 -10.90 -2.81 2.63
CA ALA A 94 -10.22 -2.43 3.88
C ALA A 94 -10.95 -1.34 4.66
N SER A 95 -11.80 -0.52 4.00
CA SER A 95 -12.58 0.53 4.68
C SER A 95 -13.76 -0.01 5.50
N GLN A 96 -14.10 -1.29 5.31
CA GLN A 96 -15.23 -1.96 5.95
C GLN A 96 -14.82 -3.25 6.68
N ALA A 97 -13.59 -3.71 6.47
CA ALA A 97 -13.10 -4.96 7.04
C ALA A 97 -13.00 -4.89 8.57
N HIS A 98 -13.40 -5.98 9.22
CA HIS A 98 -13.29 -6.16 10.66
C HIS A 98 -12.20 -7.18 10.95
N PHE A 99 -11.36 -6.88 11.92
CA PHE A 99 -10.27 -7.75 12.33
C PHE A 99 -10.41 -8.11 13.81
N PRO A 100 -10.06 -9.33 14.20
CA PRO A 100 -10.22 -9.80 15.58
C PRO A 100 -9.20 -9.20 16.56
N ALA A 101 -8.14 -8.56 16.04
CA ALA A 101 -7.06 -7.98 16.82
C ALA A 101 -6.64 -6.62 16.27
N LEU A 102 -5.96 -5.83 17.10
CA LEU A 102 -5.34 -4.57 16.73
C LEU A 102 -3.95 -4.80 16.14
N PHE A 103 -3.45 -3.81 15.38
CA PHE A 103 -2.17 -3.88 14.69
C PHE A 103 -1.16 -2.87 15.24
N ASP A 104 0.09 -3.29 15.37
CA ASP A 104 1.20 -2.39 15.71
C ASP A 104 1.54 -1.45 14.55
N CYS A 105 1.45 -1.95 13.32
CA CYS A 105 1.75 -1.19 12.12
C CYS A 105 0.68 -1.42 11.05
N ILE A 106 0.15 -0.33 10.50
CA ILE A 106 -0.73 -0.36 9.33
C ILE A 106 -0.03 0.38 8.19
N VAL A 107 0.06 -0.25 7.01
CA VAL A 107 0.77 0.31 5.86
C VAL A 107 -0.14 0.35 4.65
N ILE A 108 -0.19 1.51 3.97
CA ILE A 108 -0.79 1.69 2.65
C ILE A 108 0.34 2.10 1.71
N TYR A 109 0.72 1.23 0.77
CA TYR A 109 1.83 1.48 -0.15
C TYR A 109 1.36 1.59 -1.59
N ASN A 110 1.61 2.73 -2.24
CA ASN A 110 1.24 3.06 -3.63
C ASN A 110 -0.26 3.00 -3.98
N ALA A 111 -1.15 2.84 -3.00
CA ALA A 111 -2.57 2.58 -3.23
C ALA A 111 -3.51 3.71 -2.82
N PHE A 112 -3.09 4.62 -1.93
CA PHE A 112 -3.96 5.62 -1.31
C PHE A 112 -4.80 6.46 -2.28
N PRO A 113 -4.33 6.89 -3.48
CA PRO A 113 -5.14 7.66 -4.43
C PRO A 113 -6.31 6.90 -5.06
N HIS A 114 -6.40 5.58 -4.87
CA HIS A 114 -7.48 4.75 -5.40
C HIS A 114 -8.67 4.64 -4.45
N PHE A 115 -8.53 5.08 -3.19
CA PHE A 115 -9.63 5.06 -2.24
C PHE A 115 -10.57 6.26 -2.46
N PRO A 116 -11.90 6.01 -2.63
CA PRO A 116 -12.87 7.07 -2.91
C PRO A 116 -13.12 7.97 -1.70
N GLU A 117 -13.06 7.42 -0.49
CA GLU A 117 -13.32 8.09 0.78
C GLU A 117 -12.10 8.02 1.72
N PRO A 118 -11.01 8.74 1.40
CA PRO A 118 -9.74 8.59 2.12
C PRO A 118 -9.82 8.96 3.61
N GLU A 119 -10.63 9.94 3.97
CA GLU A 119 -10.81 10.35 5.37
C GLU A 119 -11.50 9.25 6.18
N ARG A 120 -12.53 8.62 5.61
CA ARG A 120 -13.23 7.49 6.21
C ARG A 120 -12.31 6.30 6.40
N LEU A 121 -11.52 5.97 5.37
CA LEU A 121 -10.51 4.92 5.45
C LEU A 121 -9.53 5.15 6.59
N ILE A 122 -8.92 6.35 6.66
CA ILE A 122 -7.96 6.69 7.71
C ILE A 122 -8.59 6.61 9.10
N SER A 123 -9.82 7.12 9.25
CA SER A 123 -10.55 7.06 10.52
C SER A 123 -10.82 5.61 10.96
N HIS A 124 -11.23 4.75 10.02
CA HIS A 124 -11.46 3.33 10.27
C HIS A 124 -10.17 2.61 10.68
N LEU A 125 -9.10 2.80 9.88
CA LEU A 125 -7.80 2.17 10.14
C LEU A 125 -7.15 2.65 11.44
N ALA A 126 -7.33 3.91 11.80
CA ALA A 126 -6.86 4.44 13.08
C ALA A 126 -7.49 3.71 14.29
N GLY A 127 -8.76 3.30 14.16
CA GLY A 127 -9.45 2.50 15.17
C GLY A 127 -8.92 1.05 15.29
N LEU A 128 -8.13 0.59 14.33
CA LEU A 128 -7.51 -0.74 14.32
C LEU A 128 -6.07 -0.75 14.85
N LEU A 129 -5.52 0.42 15.25
CA LEU A 129 -4.17 0.50 15.80
C LEU A 129 -4.13 0.07 17.26
N ALA A 130 -3.13 -0.72 17.59
CA ALA A 130 -2.73 -0.98 18.97
C ALA A 130 -2.24 0.33 19.64
N PRO A 131 -2.28 0.42 20.97
CA PRO A 131 -1.70 1.56 21.68
C PRO A 131 -0.22 1.79 21.29
N GLY A 132 0.08 2.99 20.78
CA GLY A 132 1.41 3.32 20.25
C GLY A 132 1.72 2.81 18.84
N GLY A 133 0.73 2.21 18.17
CA GLY A 133 0.86 1.75 16.79
C GLY A 133 0.94 2.88 15.77
N THR A 134 1.35 2.55 14.55
CA THR A 134 1.59 3.51 13.46
C THR A 134 0.73 3.21 12.25
N LEU A 135 0.18 4.26 11.62
CA LEU A 135 -0.45 4.20 10.29
C LEU A 135 0.42 4.96 9.30
N THR A 136 0.92 4.26 8.29
CA THR A 136 1.81 4.80 7.28
C THR A 136 1.17 4.78 5.90
N VAL A 137 1.08 5.95 5.28
CA VAL A 137 0.70 6.09 3.87
C VAL A 137 1.93 6.52 3.08
N ALA A 138 2.38 5.68 2.15
CA ALA A 138 3.62 5.91 1.44
C ALA A 138 3.53 5.57 -0.06
N HIS A 139 4.41 6.21 -0.83
CA HIS A 139 4.61 5.94 -2.24
C HIS A 139 6.08 5.69 -2.53
N GLY A 140 6.38 4.69 -3.36
CA GLY A 140 7.75 4.32 -3.76
C GLY A 140 8.42 5.32 -4.70
N PHE A 141 7.66 6.29 -5.25
CA PHE A 141 8.15 7.33 -6.14
C PHE A 141 7.86 8.70 -5.58
N SER A 142 8.82 9.62 -5.73
CA SER A 142 8.58 11.03 -5.40
C SER A 142 7.53 11.64 -6.33
N ARG A 143 6.85 12.70 -5.87
CA ARG A 143 5.88 13.45 -6.68
C ARG A 143 6.47 13.89 -8.04
N LYS A 144 7.76 14.23 -8.09
CA LYS A 144 8.48 14.62 -9.31
C LYS A 144 8.64 13.43 -10.28
N ALA A 145 8.94 12.24 -9.77
CA ALA A 145 9.05 11.02 -10.57
C ALA A 145 7.68 10.54 -11.11
N LEU A 146 6.61 10.65 -10.31
CA LEU A 146 5.24 10.37 -10.74
C LEU A 146 4.76 11.34 -11.83
N GLY A 147 5.17 12.62 -11.76
CA GLY A 147 4.91 13.62 -12.79
C GLY A 147 5.61 13.29 -14.12
N ALA A 148 6.84 12.83 -14.08
CA ALA A 148 7.60 12.39 -15.26
C ALA A 148 7.00 11.14 -15.92
N GLN A 149 6.57 10.14 -15.15
CA GLN A 149 5.90 8.93 -15.68
C GLN A 149 4.52 9.26 -16.28
N ARG A 150 3.77 10.21 -15.70
CA ARG A 150 2.51 10.68 -16.28
C ARG A 150 2.72 11.38 -17.63
N LEU A 151 3.77 12.18 -17.78
CA LEU A 151 4.12 12.82 -19.04
C LEU A 151 4.52 11.80 -20.11
N GLN A 152 5.25 10.74 -19.76
CA GLN A 152 5.61 9.67 -20.69
C GLN A 152 4.37 8.85 -21.13
N ARG A 153 3.44 8.56 -20.22
CA ARG A 153 2.20 7.83 -20.55
C ARG A 153 1.20 8.70 -21.34
N SER A 154 1.15 10.01 -21.11
CA SER A 154 0.30 10.93 -21.89
C SER A 154 0.84 11.20 -23.29
N ALA A 155 2.13 11.01 -23.52
CA ALA A 155 2.74 11.02 -24.86
C ALA A 155 2.41 9.75 -25.67
N ALA A 156 2.15 8.62 -24.97
CA ALA A 156 1.82 7.33 -25.57
C ALA A 156 0.30 7.08 -25.75
N GLY A 157 -0.57 7.88 -25.12
CA GLY A 157 -2.02 7.73 -25.18
C GLY A 157 -2.74 9.02 -24.85
N ARG A 158 -3.34 9.67 -25.85
CA ARG A 158 -4.20 10.84 -25.64
C ARG A 158 -5.56 10.41 -25.09
N GLY A 159 -5.85 10.78 -23.84
CA GLY A 159 -7.20 10.67 -23.29
C GLY A 159 -7.27 10.97 -21.79
N ALA A 160 -7.70 12.19 -21.48
CA ALA A 160 -8.51 12.69 -20.39
C ALA A 160 -8.17 12.39 -18.91
N GLY A 161 -8.19 13.49 -18.13
CA GLY A 161 -8.59 13.46 -16.72
C GLY A 161 -7.54 13.98 -15.73
N ARG A 162 -7.66 15.29 -15.43
CA ARG A 162 -6.83 16.00 -14.45
C ARG A 162 -7.46 15.86 -13.06
N ALA A 163 -6.81 15.15 -12.14
CA ALA A 163 -7.11 15.24 -10.71
C ALA A 163 -5.88 15.77 -9.97
N VAL A 164 -6.04 16.88 -9.27
CA VAL A 164 -5.02 17.54 -8.45
C VAL A 164 -5.22 17.10 -7.02
N CYS A 165 -4.26 16.38 -6.45
CA CYS A 165 -4.20 16.14 -5.01
C CYS A 165 -3.14 17.04 -4.39
N LYS A 166 -3.55 17.95 -3.50
CA LYS A 166 -2.65 18.79 -2.70
C LYS A 166 -2.22 17.99 -1.46
N ALA A 167 -0.93 17.67 -1.36
CA ALA A 167 -0.32 17.27 -0.11
C ALA A 167 0.69 18.34 0.32
N SER A 168 0.66 18.68 1.61
CA SER A 168 1.40 19.79 2.21
C SER A 168 2.91 19.59 2.13
N ASP A 169 3.58 20.56 1.52
CA ASP A 169 5.03 20.75 1.59
C ASP A 169 5.38 21.32 2.98
N ARG A 170 5.70 20.44 3.94
CA ARG A 170 6.47 20.81 5.13
C ARG A 170 7.36 19.63 5.49
N HIS A 171 8.61 19.77 5.24
CA HIS A 171 9.86 19.21 5.73
C HIS A 171 10.84 18.94 4.59
N SER A 172 11.48 19.97 4.12
CA SER A 172 12.79 19.91 3.46
C SER A 172 13.44 21.30 3.50
N ALA A 173 13.64 21.85 4.69
CA ALA A 173 14.43 23.05 4.88
C ALA A 173 15.03 23.06 6.29
N ASP A 174 15.88 22.08 6.63
CA ASP A 174 16.81 22.19 7.76
C ASP A 174 17.82 21.03 7.76
N LEU A 175 18.66 20.98 6.72
CA LEU A 175 19.92 20.21 6.74
C LEU A 175 20.94 20.91 5.82
N GLN A 176 21.22 22.19 6.11
CA GLN A 176 22.43 22.87 5.70
C GLN A 176 22.75 23.97 6.71
N ARG A 177 23.40 23.59 7.82
CA ARG A 177 24.41 24.39 8.54
C ARG A 177 25.30 23.46 9.36
#